data_1b2abf1750acda9c5f6126a216ad1120
#
_entry.id   1b2abf1750acda9c5f6126a216ad1120
#
_cell.length_a   1.000
_cell.length_b   1.000
_cell.length_c   1.000
_cell.angle_alpha   90.00
_cell.angle_beta   90.00
_cell.angle_gamma   90.00
#
_symmetry.space_group_name_H-M   'P 1'
#
loop_
_entity.id
_entity.type
_entity.pdbx_description
1 polymer ?
#
loop_
_entity_poly.entity_id
_entity_poly.type
_entity_poly.pdbx_seq_one_letter_code
_entity_poly.pdbx_strand_id
1 'polypeptide(L)'
;ARLLVTERKELGVDDVTLSDECFVYAKLPATPGLEDKSRLGLIAHMDTVSQYCDHDIRPQLTPNYDGKDLPLGTSGRTLTVRDFPHLPSLRGRTLITSDGTTILGVDDKAGIAEIMTTLESIRDKRIAHGPLRVAFTPDEETGTGASHFDVEHFDAEVAYTLDGDTEGEIQYQNFNACEATFEFRGVSVHPGSAKDVMVNAVLLALEANNMLPGLETPRYTEGYEGFYHLLSIHGDEARATSSYIVRDHMECSFEARKATLRHIEKVMNELWGAGTVTLTIEEEYRNMES
;
A
#
# COMPACT_ATOMS: atom_id res chain seq x y z
N ALA A 1 -8.18 5.54 17.54
CA ALA A 1 -8.65 6.93 17.41
C ALA A 1 -8.87 7.61 18.78
N ARG A 2 -9.81 7.16 19.63
CA ARG A 2 -10.16 7.84 20.90
C ARG A 2 -8.98 7.98 21.88
N LEU A 3 -8.09 6.99 21.97
CA LEU A 3 -6.87 7.05 22.76
C LEU A 3 -5.98 8.21 22.28
N LEU A 4 -5.74 8.30 20.98
CA LEU A 4 -4.92 9.36 20.38
C LEU A 4 -5.49 10.76 20.61
N VAL A 5 -6.82 10.92 20.58
CA VAL A 5 -7.46 12.19 20.96
C VAL A 5 -7.16 12.56 22.42
N THR A 6 -7.18 11.59 23.33
CA THR A 6 -6.88 11.80 24.75
C THR A 6 -5.42 12.18 24.97
N GLU A 7 -4.50 11.38 24.45
CA GLU A 7 -3.05 11.60 24.58
C GLU A 7 -2.60 12.94 23.99
N ARG A 8 -3.19 13.36 22.86
CA ARG A 8 -2.88 14.67 22.27
C ARG A 8 -3.29 15.83 23.14
N LYS A 9 -4.46 15.75 23.78
CA LYS A 9 -4.90 16.77 24.74
C LYS A 9 -3.94 16.85 25.94
N GLU A 10 -3.44 15.72 26.39
CA GLU A 10 -2.41 15.65 27.45
C GLU A 10 -1.08 16.28 27.01
N LEU A 11 -0.77 16.23 25.70
CA LEU A 11 0.38 16.93 25.11
C LEU A 11 0.14 18.44 24.92
N GLY A 12 -1.05 18.96 25.24
CA GLY A 12 -1.38 20.37 25.08
C GLY A 12 -1.74 20.78 23.65
N VAL A 13 -2.16 19.83 22.83
CA VAL A 13 -2.73 20.10 21.50
C VAL A 13 -4.24 20.16 21.66
N ASP A 14 -4.78 21.38 21.69
CA ASP A 14 -6.20 21.62 21.98
C ASP A 14 -7.10 21.48 20.74
N ASP A 15 -6.58 21.77 19.55
CA ASP A 15 -7.34 21.67 18.29
C ASP A 15 -7.22 20.24 17.73
N VAL A 16 -8.05 19.35 18.29
CA VAL A 16 -8.11 17.93 17.91
C VAL A 16 -9.53 17.55 17.55
N THR A 17 -9.74 17.01 16.37
CA THR A 17 -11.04 16.52 15.88
C THR A 17 -10.99 15.03 15.59
N LEU A 18 -12.10 14.34 15.80
CA LEU A 18 -12.34 12.95 15.41
C LEU A 18 -13.56 12.93 14.50
N SER A 19 -13.37 12.45 13.25
CA SER A 19 -14.48 12.30 12.31
C SER A 19 -15.33 11.07 12.61
N ASP A 20 -16.50 10.98 12.00
CA ASP A 20 -17.37 9.81 12.10
C ASP A 20 -16.73 8.56 11.46
N GLU A 21 -15.88 8.74 10.46
CA GLU A 21 -15.08 7.69 9.79
C GLU A 21 -13.79 7.35 10.55
N CYS A 22 -13.63 7.86 11.79
CA CYS A 22 -12.47 7.59 12.63
C CYS A 22 -11.15 8.29 12.25
N PHE A 23 -11.13 9.29 11.38
CA PHE A 23 -9.94 10.12 11.20
C PHE A 23 -9.71 11.01 12.41
N VAL A 24 -8.45 11.09 12.86
CA VAL A 24 -8.06 12.01 13.93
C VAL A 24 -7.19 13.10 13.32
N TYR A 25 -7.68 14.33 13.32
CA TYR A 25 -6.92 15.50 12.90
C TYR A 25 -6.50 16.34 14.08
N ALA A 26 -5.31 16.95 14.00
CA ALA A 26 -4.86 17.91 14.99
C ALA A 26 -4.03 19.02 14.38
N LYS A 27 -4.17 20.22 14.93
CA LYS A 27 -3.45 21.42 14.50
C LYS A 27 -2.64 21.97 15.66
N LEU A 28 -1.34 22.16 15.42
CA LEU A 28 -0.43 22.79 16.36
C LEU A 28 -0.03 24.15 15.78
N PRO A 29 -0.34 25.27 16.48
CA PRO A 29 0.03 26.61 16.00
C PRO A 29 1.56 26.76 15.97
N ALA A 30 2.05 27.64 15.10
CA ALA A 30 3.47 27.94 15.03
C ALA A 30 3.99 28.57 16.33
N THR A 31 5.28 28.40 16.57
CA THR A 31 6.00 29.25 17.55
C THR A 31 5.90 30.71 17.12
N PRO A 32 5.66 31.66 18.05
CA PRO A 32 5.57 33.07 17.74
C PRO A 32 6.73 33.58 16.87
N GLY A 33 6.38 34.20 15.72
CA GLY A 33 7.32 34.66 14.70
C GLY A 33 7.65 33.65 13.60
N LEU A 34 7.02 32.47 13.58
CA LEU A 34 7.15 31.43 12.55
C LEU A 34 5.81 31.09 11.89
N GLU A 35 4.82 31.96 12.01
CA GLU A 35 3.45 31.75 11.48
C GLU A 35 3.43 31.71 9.94
N ASP A 36 4.37 32.41 9.30
CA ASP A 36 4.49 32.46 7.83
C ASP A 36 5.24 31.24 7.22
N LYS A 37 5.66 30.29 8.07
CA LYS A 37 6.28 29.07 7.55
C LYS A 37 5.23 28.13 6.99
N SER A 38 5.64 27.30 5.99
CA SER A 38 4.77 26.30 5.39
C SER A 38 4.13 25.40 6.43
N ARG A 39 2.85 25.10 6.25
CA ARG A 39 2.10 24.15 7.09
C ARG A 39 2.54 22.73 6.76
N LEU A 40 3.28 22.14 7.69
CA LEU A 40 3.80 20.78 7.56
C LEU A 40 2.83 19.77 8.13
N GLY A 41 2.44 18.79 7.32
CA GLY A 41 1.63 17.65 7.70
C GLY A 41 2.47 16.44 8.10
N LEU A 42 2.00 15.69 9.10
CA LEU A 42 2.51 14.39 9.50
C LEU A 42 1.33 13.42 9.55
N ILE A 43 1.46 12.28 8.87
CA ILE A 43 0.38 11.30 8.70
C ILE A 43 0.90 9.92 9.10
N ALA A 44 0.06 9.12 9.76
CA ALA A 44 0.28 7.70 10.05
C ALA A 44 -1.06 6.98 10.11
N HIS A 45 -1.10 5.68 9.73
CA HIS A 45 -2.37 4.95 9.80
C HIS A 45 -2.53 4.14 11.10
N MET A 46 -3.78 3.89 11.47
CA MET A 46 -4.13 3.26 12.75
C MET A 46 -4.49 1.78 12.63
N ASP A 47 -4.96 1.37 11.47
CA ASP A 47 -5.35 -0.01 11.22
C ASP A 47 -4.13 -0.91 11.01
N THR A 48 -4.36 -2.18 10.86
CA THR A 48 -3.38 -3.23 10.55
C THR A 48 -4.04 -4.25 9.66
N VAL A 49 -3.24 -4.96 8.88
CA VAL A 49 -3.73 -6.12 8.11
C VAL A 49 -4.51 -7.09 9.01
N SER A 50 -5.57 -7.69 8.47
CA SER A 50 -6.44 -8.59 9.23
C SER A 50 -5.82 -9.96 9.53
N GLN A 51 -4.73 -10.32 8.82
CA GLN A 51 -4.07 -11.60 8.96
C GLN A 51 -3.31 -11.69 10.29
N TYR A 52 -3.46 -12.81 10.98
CA TYR A 52 -2.75 -13.12 12.22
C TYR A 52 -2.91 -12.07 13.34
N CYS A 53 -4.07 -11.44 13.45
CA CYS A 53 -4.42 -10.49 14.52
C CYS A 53 -5.78 -10.79 15.15
N ASP A 54 -6.12 -12.07 15.31
CA ASP A 54 -7.38 -12.57 15.83
C ASP A 54 -7.47 -12.59 17.38
N HIS A 55 -6.41 -12.18 18.06
CA HIS A 55 -6.35 -12.04 19.52
C HIS A 55 -5.34 -10.95 19.93
N ASP A 56 -5.25 -10.68 21.23
CA ASP A 56 -4.42 -9.63 21.80
C ASP A 56 -2.94 -9.77 21.43
N ILE A 57 -2.37 -8.71 20.89
CA ILE A 57 -0.93 -8.61 20.57
C ILE A 57 -0.14 -8.54 21.89
N ARG A 58 0.91 -9.36 21.98
CA ARG A 58 1.81 -9.43 23.14
C ARG A 58 3.21 -8.98 22.75
N PRO A 59 3.52 -7.68 22.89
CA PRO A 59 4.85 -7.16 22.58
C PRO A 59 5.91 -7.76 23.50
N GLN A 60 7.07 -8.08 22.91
CA GLN A 60 8.26 -8.58 23.60
C GLN A 60 9.39 -7.57 23.43
N LEU A 61 10.08 -7.24 24.51
CA LEU A 61 11.23 -6.36 24.51
C LEU A 61 12.52 -7.17 24.64
N THR A 62 13.44 -7.01 23.69
CA THR A 62 14.77 -7.59 23.73
C THR A 62 15.81 -6.48 23.75
N PRO A 63 16.21 -5.99 24.94
CA PRO A 63 17.22 -4.94 25.07
C PRO A 63 18.60 -5.48 24.73
N ASN A 64 19.44 -4.60 24.14
CA ASN A 64 20.84 -4.92 23.81
C ASN A 64 20.96 -6.22 23.00
N TYR A 65 20.16 -6.34 21.94
CA TYR A 65 20.10 -7.51 21.07
C TYR A 65 21.50 -7.97 20.60
N ASP A 66 21.76 -9.25 20.63
CA ASP A 66 23.10 -9.81 20.37
C ASP A 66 23.42 -10.09 18.89
N GLY A 67 22.44 -9.91 18.01
CA GLY A 67 22.59 -10.11 16.55
C GLY A 67 22.42 -11.57 16.09
N LYS A 68 21.90 -12.46 16.95
CA LYS A 68 21.68 -13.87 16.62
C LYS A 68 20.21 -14.19 16.39
N ASP A 69 19.93 -15.48 16.17
CA ASP A 69 18.55 -15.97 16.10
C ASP A 69 17.75 -15.57 17.33
N LEU A 70 16.54 -15.01 17.14
CA LEU A 70 15.69 -14.48 18.18
C LEU A 70 14.42 -15.32 18.36
N PRO A 71 14.31 -16.09 19.44
CA PRO A 71 13.07 -16.79 19.78
C PRO A 71 11.94 -15.80 20.11
N LEU A 72 10.73 -16.08 19.63
CA LEU A 72 9.55 -15.26 19.84
C LEU A 72 8.68 -15.82 20.97
N GLY A 73 8.85 -15.30 22.18
CA GLY A 73 8.09 -15.71 23.34
C GLY A 73 8.08 -17.21 23.55
N THR A 74 6.91 -17.80 23.74
CA THR A 74 6.69 -19.25 23.93
C THR A 74 6.03 -19.93 22.71
N SER A 75 5.92 -19.24 21.60
CA SER A 75 5.25 -19.73 20.38
C SER A 75 6.00 -20.87 19.67
N GLY A 76 7.28 -21.08 20.00
CA GLY A 76 8.17 -21.99 19.27
C GLY A 76 8.68 -21.41 17.93
N ARG A 77 8.29 -20.20 17.56
CA ARG A 77 8.81 -19.50 16.39
C ARG A 77 10.11 -18.79 16.72
N THR A 78 10.97 -18.63 15.73
CA THR A 78 12.27 -17.96 15.86
C THR A 78 12.52 -17.12 14.61
N LEU A 79 12.90 -15.86 14.79
CA LEU A 79 13.48 -15.06 13.71
C LEU A 79 14.93 -15.51 13.56
N THR A 80 15.23 -16.19 12.45
CA THR A 80 16.58 -16.71 12.21
C THR A 80 17.39 -15.74 11.36
N VAL A 81 18.67 -15.64 11.61
CA VAL A 81 19.60 -14.84 10.78
C VAL A 81 19.61 -15.35 9.32
N ARG A 82 19.35 -16.64 9.14
CA ARG A 82 19.24 -17.24 7.79
C ARG A 82 18.09 -16.65 7.00
N ASP A 83 16.91 -16.53 7.64
CA ASP A 83 15.68 -16.07 6.97
C ASP A 83 15.59 -14.54 6.95
N PHE A 84 16.25 -13.89 7.92
CA PHE A 84 16.32 -12.44 8.11
C PHE A 84 17.76 -11.97 8.20
N PRO A 85 18.50 -11.88 7.08
CA PRO A 85 19.95 -11.59 7.06
C PRO A 85 20.34 -10.22 7.63
N HIS A 86 19.39 -9.29 7.81
CA HIS A 86 19.64 -7.97 8.40
C HIS A 86 19.72 -7.99 9.93
N LEU A 87 19.26 -9.06 10.60
CA LEU A 87 19.27 -9.15 12.08
C LEU A 87 20.63 -8.83 12.74
N PRO A 88 21.78 -9.29 12.23
CA PRO A 88 23.08 -8.95 12.81
C PRO A 88 23.39 -7.45 12.83
N SER A 89 22.83 -6.66 11.89
CA SER A 89 23.04 -5.21 11.83
C SER A 89 22.32 -4.46 12.97
N LEU A 90 21.33 -5.10 13.60
CA LEU A 90 20.56 -4.57 14.71
C LEU A 90 21.21 -4.84 16.08
N ARG A 91 22.40 -5.43 16.10
CA ARG A 91 23.13 -5.72 17.36
C ARG A 91 23.30 -4.46 18.21
N GLY A 92 23.01 -4.60 19.51
CA GLY A 92 23.09 -3.51 20.50
C GLY A 92 21.82 -2.64 20.57
N ARG A 93 20.90 -2.78 19.62
CA ARG A 93 19.58 -2.10 19.68
C ARG A 93 18.63 -2.83 20.64
N THR A 94 17.60 -2.14 21.07
CA THR A 94 16.45 -2.77 21.73
C THR A 94 15.43 -3.12 20.64
N LEU A 95 15.09 -4.40 20.54
CA LEU A 95 14.07 -4.87 19.60
C LEU A 95 12.72 -5.01 20.28
N ILE A 96 11.68 -4.65 19.56
CA ILE A 96 10.28 -4.91 19.92
C ILE A 96 9.74 -5.91 18.90
N THR A 97 9.26 -7.07 19.38
CA THR A 97 8.66 -8.11 18.54
C THR A 97 7.32 -8.53 19.13
N SER A 98 6.50 -9.25 18.38
CA SER A 98 5.40 -10.01 18.98
C SER A 98 5.95 -11.26 19.69
N ASP A 99 5.08 -11.97 20.41
CA ASP A 99 5.41 -13.29 20.97
C ASP A 99 5.41 -14.41 19.93
N GLY A 100 5.19 -14.09 18.65
CA GLY A 100 5.13 -15.01 17.52
C GLY A 100 3.75 -15.67 17.30
N THR A 101 2.73 -15.33 18.09
CA THR A 101 1.35 -15.81 17.89
C THR A 101 0.54 -14.88 16.98
N THR A 102 0.86 -13.58 16.99
CA THR A 102 0.24 -12.57 16.12
C THR A 102 1.29 -11.77 15.36
N ILE A 103 0.87 -10.93 14.44
CA ILE A 103 1.69 -9.80 13.96
C ILE A 103 1.94 -8.83 15.12
N LEU A 104 2.96 -7.96 14.99
CA LEU A 104 3.18 -6.89 15.97
C LEU A 104 2.29 -5.67 15.72
N GLY A 105 1.92 -5.42 14.46
CA GLY A 105 1.16 -4.24 14.02
C GLY A 105 2.01 -2.97 14.08
N VAL A 106 3.32 -3.09 13.87
CA VAL A 106 4.25 -1.97 13.85
C VAL A 106 3.99 -1.05 12.65
N ASP A 107 3.50 -1.59 11.60
CA ASP A 107 2.87 -0.98 10.45
C ASP A 107 1.39 -0.73 10.80
N ASP A 108 0.96 0.58 11.04
CA ASP A 108 1.89 1.72 11.16
C ASP A 108 1.85 2.36 12.57
N LYS A 109 1.88 1.51 13.62
CA LYS A 109 1.99 2.02 15.00
C LYS A 109 3.34 2.69 15.27
N ALA A 110 4.37 2.38 14.45
CA ALA A 110 5.68 3.05 14.53
C ALA A 110 5.55 4.51 14.15
N GLY A 111 4.96 4.83 12.99
CA GLY A 111 4.71 6.22 12.57
C GLY A 111 3.85 6.99 13.56
N ILE A 112 2.82 6.35 14.13
CA ILE A 112 2.06 6.96 15.23
C ILE A 112 2.97 7.32 16.41
N ALA A 113 3.82 6.38 16.86
CA ALA A 113 4.72 6.60 18.00
C ALA A 113 5.75 7.69 17.70
N GLU A 114 6.28 7.73 16.50
CA GLU A 114 7.23 8.75 16.03
C GLU A 114 6.60 10.14 16.03
N ILE A 115 5.39 10.29 15.51
CA ILE A 115 4.64 11.55 15.53
C ILE A 115 4.38 12.00 16.96
N MET A 116 3.86 11.12 17.81
CA MET A 116 3.54 11.45 19.20
C MET A 116 4.80 11.84 19.99
N THR A 117 5.91 11.11 19.82
CA THR A 117 7.19 11.43 20.46
C THR A 117 7.79 12.75 19.94
N THR A 118 7.58 13.05 18.66
CA THR A 118 7.99 14.33 18.06
C THR A 118 7.24 15.48 18.70
N LEU A 119 5.92 15.38 18.86
CA LEU A 119 5.11 16.40 19.51
C LEU A 119 5.51 16.59 20.98
N GLU A 120 5.74 15.50 21.72
CA GLU A 120 6.25 15.54 23.08
C GLU A 120 7.62 16.24 23.16
N SER A 121 8.54 15.90 22.26
CA SER A 121 9.85 16.53 22.17
C SER A 121 9.76 18.03 21.85
N ILE A 122 8.87 18.43 20.95
CA ILE A 122 8.61 19.85 20.63
C ILE A 122 8.16 20.61 21.88
N ARG A 123 7.18 20.06 22.61
CA ARG A 123 6.66 20.65 23.85
C ARG A 123 7.76 20.76 24.92
N ASP A 124 8.41 19.64 25.25
CA ASP A 124 9.32 19.53 26.40
C ASP A 124 10.64 20.27 26.18
N LYS A 125 11.16 20.22 24.97
CA LYS A 125 12.42 20.90 24.60
C LYS A 125 12.20 22.30 24.04
N ARG A 126 10.94 22.75 23.93
CA ARG A 126 10.55 24.05 23.35
C ARG A 126 11.20 24.30 21.99
N ILE A 127 11.09 23.29 21.11
CA ILE A 127 11.65 23.40 19.76
C ILE A 127 10.80 24.39 18.95
N ALA A 128 11.44 25.39 18.38
CA ALA A 128 10.77 26.35 17.49
C ALA A 128 10.34 25.67 16.19
N HIS A 129 9.06 25.87 15.78
CA HIS A 129 8.50 25.24 14.60
C HIS A 129 7.45 26.14 13.92
N GLY A 130 7.24 25.93 12.62
CA GLY A 130 6.11 26.47 11.88
C GLY A 130 4.78 25.80 12.25
N PRO A 131 3.67 26.13 11.60
CA PRO A 131 2.40 25.44 11.86
C PRO A 131 2.49 23.96 11.51
N LEU A 132 2.06 23.07 12.42
CA LEU A 132 2.02 21.64 12.18
C LEU A 132 0.57 21.16 12.04
N ARG A 133 0.40 20.16 11.16
CA ARG A 133 -0.82 19.41 10.93
C ARG A 133 -0.54 17.94 11.19
N VAL A 134 -1.43 17.26 11.85
CA VAL A 134 -1.25 15.83 12.07
C VAL A 134 -2.54 15.12 11.77
N ALA A 135 -2.45 14.01 11.06
CA ALA A 135 -3.58 13.13 10.83
C ALA A 135 -3.22 11.68 11.20
N PHE A 136 -4.16 10.99 11.84
CA PHE A 136 -4.14 9.54 11.94
C PHE A 136 -5.32 8.97 11.17
N THR A 137 -5.03 8.07 10.25
CA THR A 137 -5.99 7.58 9.26
C THR A 137 -6.43 6.15 9.56
N PRO A 138 -7.67 5.78 9.31
CA PRO A 138 -8.13 4.40 9.23
C PRO A 138 -7.99 3.85 7.82
N ASP A 139 -8.20 2.53 7.66
CA ASP A 139 -8.47 1.84 6.39
C ASP A 139 -7.39 2.00 5.30
N GLU A 140 -6.11 2.21 5.70
CA GLU A 140 -4.97 2.22 4.78
C GLU A 140 -4.80 0.84 4.16
N GLU A 141 -4.77 -0.20 4.99
CA GLU A 141 -4.55 -1.60 4.64
C GLU A 141 -5.67 -2.23 3.78
N THR A 142 -6.80 -1.54 3.67
CA THR A 142 -7.88 -1.89 2.73
C THR A 142 -7.83 -1.09 1.44
N GLY A 143 -6.91 -0.12 1.33
CA GLY A 143 -6.76 0.77 0.17
C GLY A 143 -7.88 1.81 0.04
N THR A 144 -8.74 2.00 1.05
CA THR A 144 -9.89 2.89 0.98
C THR A 144 -9.74 4.16 1.82
N GLY A 145 -8.78 4.20 2.73
CA GLY A 145 -8.59 5.31 3.66
C GLY A 145 -8.43 6.68 2.99
N ALA A 146 -7.62 6.76 1.94
CA ALA A 146 -7.37 8.02 1.23
C ALA A 146 -8.64 8.66 0.63
N SER A 147 -9.65 7.86 0.27
CA SER A 147 -10.90 8.33 -0.37
C SER A 147 -11.74 9.21 0.53
N HIS A 148 -11.59 9.09 1.86
CA HIS A 148 -12.35 9.83 2.87
C HIS A 148 -11.51 10.87 3.61
N PHE A 149 -10.25 11.08 3.20
CA PHE A 149 -9.35 12.02 3.83
C PHE A 149 -9.80 13.47 3.53
N ASP A 150 -10.10 14.25 4.56
CA ASP A 150 -10.49 15.65 4.41
C ASP A 150 -9.27 16.56 4.26
N VAL A 151 -8.83 16.74 3.01
CA VAL A 151 -7.66 17.55 2.66
C VAL A 151 -7.84 19.02 3.06
N GLU A 152 -9.05 19.57 2.92
CA GLU A 152 -9.34 20.98 3.28
C GLU A 152 -9.26 21.17 4.79
N HIS A 153 -9.82 20.26 5.57
CA HIS A 153 -9.73 20.29 7.03
C HIS A 153 -8.30 20.08 7.52
N PHE A 154 -7.55 19.18 6.91
CA PHE A 154 -6.15 18.92 7.23
C PHE A 154 -5.29 20.16 7.00
N ASP A 155 -5.48 20.88 5.91
CA ASP A 155 -4.88 22.20 5.64
C ASP A 155 -3.33 22.19 5.70
N ALA A 156 -2.66 21.16 5.22
CA ALA A 156 -1.20 21.14 5.07
C ALA A 156 -0.79 21.59 3.65
N GLU A 157 0.34 22.27 3.52
CA GLU A 157 0.94 22.60 2.23
C GLU A 157 1.84 21.47 1.72
N VAL A 158 2.51 20.78 2.65
CA VAL A 158 3.35 19.63 2.40
C VAL A 158 3.09 18.63 3.52
N ALA A 159 3.00 17.35 3.22
CA ALA A 159 2.83 16.32 4.23
C ALA A 159 3.80 15.15 4.00
N TYR A 160 4.20 14.52 5.10
CA TYR A 160 4.92 13.26 5.11
C TYR A 160 4.05 12.21 5.77
N THR A 161 3.89 11.06 5.09
CA THR A 161 3.36 9.85 5.72
C THR A 161 4.55 9.09 6.31
N LEU A 162 4.46 8.79 7.61
CA LEU A 162 5.51 8.10 8.37
C LEU A 162 5.21 6.60 8.36
N ASP A 163 5.40 5.97 7.24
CA ASP A 163 5.05 4.57 6.96
C ASP A 163 6.16 3.94 6.10
N GLY A 164 7.39 4.29 6.46
CA GLY A 164 8.57 3.88 5.71
C GLY A 164 9.16 2.55 6.18
N ASP A 165 9.94 1.92 5.32
CA ASP A 165 10.60 0.64 5.56
C ASP A 165 11.99 0.82 6.21
N THR A 166 12.80 1.75 5.69
CA THR A 166 14.19 1.93 6.10
C THR A 166 14.39 3.26 6.83
N GLU A 167 15.05 3.22 8.00
CA GLU A 167 15.37 4.40 8.79
C GLU A 167 16.12 5.46 7.96
N GLY A 168 15.54 6.66 7.86
CA GLY A 168 16.12 7.81 7.15
C GLY A 168 15.84 7.83 5.65
N GLU A 169 15.07 6.90 5.12
CA GLU A 169 14.60 6.93 3.73
C GLU A 169 13.47 7.94 3.58
N ILE A 170 13.49 8.67 2.46
CA ILE A 170 12.41 9.54 2.03
C ILE A 170 12.00 9.13 0.63
N GLN A 171 10.76 8.65 0.49
CA GLN A 171 10.16 8.33 -0.80
C GLN A 171 9.38 9.56 -1.27
N TYR A 172 9.76 10.10 -2.42
CA TYR A 172 9.13 11.27 -3.04
C TYR A 172 8.52 10.96 -4.41
N GLN A 173 8.60 9.71 -4.81
CA GLN A 173 8.03 9.17 -6.05
C GLN A 173 7.33 7.85 -5.76
N ASN A 174 6.30 7.58 -6.53
CA ASN A 174 5.63 6.28 -6.61
C ASN A 174 5.33 5.93 -8.06
N PHE A 175 4.58 4.88 -8.30
CA PHE A 175 4.12 4.53 -9.65
C PHE A 175 2.86 5.33 -10.03
N ASN A 176 2.59 5.43 -11.34
CA ASN A 176 1.23 5.47 -11.84
C ASN A 176 0.67 4.05 -11.83
N ALA A 177 -0.53 3.85 -11.34
CA ALA A 177 -1.10 2.53 -11.16
C ALA A 177 -2.54 2.43 -11.70
N CYS A 178 -2.84 1.28 -12.28
CA CYS A 178 -4.22 0.87 -12.57
C CYS A 178 -4.37 -0.64 -12.44
N GLU A 179 -5.59 -1.08 -12.17
CA GLU A 179 -6.02 -2.45 -12.37
C GLU A 179 -6.65 -2.60 -13.77
N ALA A 180 -6.36 -3.72 -14.43
CA ALA A 180 -6.93 -4.06 -15.70
C ALA A 180 -7.54 -5.46 -15.67
N THR A 181 -8.84 -5.56 -15.95
CA THR A 181 -9.57 -6.82 -15.97
C THR A 181 -10.09 -7.10 -17.37
N PHE A 182 -9.68 -8.24 -17.92
CA PHE A 182 -10.28 -8.81 -19.13
C PHE A 182 -11.36 -9.83 -18.76
N GLU A 183 -12.51 -9.72 -19.39
CA GLU A 183 -13.55 -10.74 -19.40
C GLU A 183 -13.59 -11.40 -20.78
N PHE A 184 -13.61 -12.73 -20.81
CA PHE A 184 -13.66 -13.54 -22.02
C PHE A 184 -14.94 -14.35 -22.07
N ARG A 185 -15.56 -14.38 -23.24
CA ARG A 185 -16.77 -15.17 -23.53
C ARG A 185 -16.44 -16.25 -24.55
N GLY A 186 -16.61 -17.49 -24.15
CA GLY A 186 -16.44 -18.65 -25.00
C GLY A 186 -17.75 -19.16 -25.59
N VAL A 187 -17.62 -20.15 -26.48
CA VAL A 187 -18.73 -20.95 -27.00
C VAL A 187 -18.46 -22.40 -26.61
N SER A 188 -19.15 -22.86 -25.56
CA SER A 188 -19.06 -24.25 -25.10
C SER A 188 -19.99 -25.16 -25.90
N VAL A 189 -19.47 -26.22 -26.49
CA VAL A 189 -20.18 -27.27 -27.19
C VAL A 189 -19.61 -28.64 -26.86
N HIS A 190 -20.34 -29.69 -27.12
CA HIS A 190 -19.83 -31.03 -26.90
C HIS A 190 -18.54 -31.28 -27.71
N PRO A 191 -17.47 -31.80 -27.09
CA PRO A 191 -16.14 -31.95 -27.72
C PRO A 191 -16.16 -32.73 -29.04
N GLY A 192 -17.06 -33.71 -29.20
CA GLY A 192 -17.24 -34.43 -30.46
C GLY A 192 -17.78 -33.62 -31.61
N SER A 193 -18.33 -32.42 -31.38
CA SER A 193 -18.88 -31.49 -32.36
C SER A 193 -18.18 -30.13 -32.32
N ALA A 194 -17.02 -30.03 -31.71
CA ALA A 194 -16.34 -28.77 -31.36
C ALA A 194 -15.56 -28.14 -32.53
N LYS A 195 -15.28 -28.91 -33.60
CA LYS A 195 -14.43 -28.45 -34.70
C LYS A 195 -15.06 -27.20 -35.36
N ASP A 196 -14.28 -26.14 -35.43
CA ASP A 196 -14.64 -24.83 -36.04
C ASP A 196 -15.84 -24.11 -35.35
N VAL A 197 -16.28 -24.58 -34.15
CA VAL A 197 -17.41 -24.03 -33.40
C VAL A 197 -17.03 -23.62 -31.98
N MET A 198 -16.27 -24.49 -31.27
CA MET A 198 -15.92 -24.22 -29.88
C MET A 198 -14.92 -23.06 -29.77
N VAL A 199 -15.20 -22.15 -28.84
CA VAL A 199 -14.28 -21.10 -28.41
C VAL A 199 -14.12 -21.25 -26.91
N ASN A 200 -12.92 -21.56 -26.46
CA ASN A 200 -12.63 -21.79 -25.04
C ASN A 200 -12.12 -20.51 -24.39
N ALA A 201 -12.89 -19.96 -23.44
CA ALA A 201 -12.59 -18.68 -22.81
C ALA A 201 -11.27 -18.68 -22.02
N VAL A 202 -10.89 -19.78 -21.36
CA VAL A 202 -9.59 -19.87 -20.66
C VAL A 202 -8.43 -19.84 -21.65
N LEU A 203 -8.57 -20.47 -22.82
CA LEU A 203 -7.54 -20.40 -23.87
C LEU A 203 -7.42 -18.99 -24.45
N LEU A 204 -8.53 -18.25 -24.58
CA LEU A 204 -8.50 -16.84 -24.98
C LEU A 204 -7.75 -15.99 -23.94
N ALA A 205 -7.96 -16.23 -22.63
CA ALA A 205 -7.22 -15.52 -21.58
C ALA A 205 -5.70 -15.77 -21.67
N LEU A 206 -5.30 -17.00 -21.95
CA LEU A 206 -3.89 -17.34 -22.16
C LEU A 206 -3.32 -16.69 -23.44
N GLU A 207 -4.12 -16.66 -24.53
CA GLU A 207 -3.73 -15.99 -25.78
C GLU A 207 -3.54 -14.49 -25.58
N ALA A 208 -4.47 -13.81 -24.91
CA ALA A 208 -4.35 -12.40 -24.57
C ALA A 208 -3.12 -12.12 -23.68
N ASN A 209 -2.87 -12.95 -22.69
CA ASN A 209 -1.67 -12.83 -21.85
C ASN A 209 -0.37 -12.98 -22.67
N ASN A 210 -0.33 -13.88 -23.64
CA ASN A 210 0.85 -14.08 -24.51
C ASN A 210 1.08 -12.93 -25.50
N MET A 211 0.11 -12.03 -25.68
CA MET A 211 0.29 -10.81 -26.48
C MET A 211 0.99 -9.68 -25.69
N LEU A 212 1.06 -9.79 -24.38
CA LEU A 212 1.80 -8.84 -23.56
C LEU A 212 3.32 -9.06 -23.67
N PRO A 213 4.14 -8.01 -23.51
CA PRO A 213 5.58 -8.13 -23.49
C PRO A 213 6.06 -9.04 -22.35
N GLY A 214 6.57 -10.22 -22.67
CA GLY A 214 6.86 -11.28 -21.69
C GLY A 214 7.94 -10.95 -20.67
N LEU A 215 8.78 -9.93 -20.92
CA LEU A 215 9.81 -9.46 -19.99
C LEU A 215 9.37 -8.25 -19.14
N GLU A 216 8.23 -7.66 -19.46
CA GLU A 216 7.71 -6.51 -18.70
C GLU A 216 6.81 -7.00 -17.55
N THR A 217 7.39 -7.79 -16.66
CA THR A 217 6.75 -8.34 -15.46
C THR A 217 7.61 -8.08 -14.24
N PRO A 218 7.07 -8.08 -13.01
CA PRO A 218 7.84 -7.80 -11.79
C PRO A 218 9.09 -8.67 -11.59
N ARG A 219 9.12 -9.86 -12.21
CA ARG A 219 10.28 -10.75 -12.14
C ARG A 219 11.50 -10.22 -12.90
N TYR A 220 11.28 -9.41 -13.93
CA TYR A 220 12.31 -9.00 -14.89
C TYR A 220 12.53 -7.49 -14.95
N THR A 221 11.78 -6.73 -14.18
CA THR A 221 11.86 -5.26 -14.14
C THR A 221 12.46 -4.79 -12.83
N GLU A 222 13.18 -3.66 -12.87
CA GLU A 222 13.81 -3.01 -11.72
C GLU A 222 13.79 -1.48 -11.85
N GLY A 223 14.03 -0.78 -10.74
CA GLY A 223 14.12 0.69 -10.72
C GLY A 223 12.85 1.34 -11.26
N TYR A 224 12.99 2.15 -12.31
CA TYR A 224 11.89 2.91 -12.93
C TYR A 224 11.16 2.17 -14.06
N GLU A 225 11.44 0.90 -14.27
CA GLU A 225 10.79 0.11 -15.31
C GLU A 225 9.37 -0.24 -14.89
N GLY A 226 8.42 0.00 -15.79
CA GLY A 226 7.03 -0.38 -15.58
C GLY A 226 6.75 -1.84 -15.96
N PHE A 227 5.61 -2.38 -15.53
CA PHE A 227 5.27 -3.78 -15.74
C PHE A 227 3.76 -4.03 -15.87
N TYR A 228 3.44 -5.23 -16.36
CA TYR A 228 2.14 -5.89 -16.26
C TYR A 228 2.27 -7.08 -15.30
N HIS A 229 1.55 -7.08 -14.22
CA HIS A 229 1.55 -8.18 -13.25
C HIS A 229 0.22 -8.92 -13.31
N LEU A 230 0.23 -10.11 -13.90
CA LEU A 230 -0.93 -11.00 -13.88
C LEU A 230 -1.18 -11.47 -12.44
N LEU A 231 -2.31 -11.09 -11.86
CA LEU A 231 -2.72 -11.53 -10.53
C LEU A 231 -3.45 -12.86 -10.56
N SER A 232 -4.37 -13.00 -11.51
CA SER A 232 -5.21 -14.19 -11.57
C SER A 232 -5.77 -14.46 -12.97
N ILE A 233 -6.03 -15.73 -13.24
CA ILE A 233 -6.93 -16.20 -14.31
C ILE A 233 -7.94 -17.16 -13.67
N HIS A 234 -9.19 -16.88 -13.84
CA HIS A 234 -10.29 -17.72 -13.33
C HIS A 234 -11.29 -18.02 -14.45
N GLY A 235 -11.89 -19.20 -14.47
CA GLY A 235 -12.96 -19.51 -15.40
C GLY A 235 -12.96 -20.94 -15.92
N ASP A 236 -13.79 -21.15 -16.93
CA ASP A 236 -13.98 -22.39 -17.66
C ASP A 236 -14.03 -22.12 -19.18
N GLU A 237 -14.49 -23.11 -19.96
CA GLU A 237 -14.57 -22.95 -21.42
C GLU A 237 -15.61 -21.91 -21.88
N ALA A 238 -16.62 -21.61 -21.04
CA ALA A 238 -17.69 -20.68 -21.41
C ALA A 238 -17.38 -19.23 -21.02
N ARG A 239 -16.70 -19.02 -19.89
CA ARG A 239 -16.33 -17.70 -19.38
C ARG A 239 -15.01 -17.75 -18.64
N ALA A 240 -14.19 -16.73 -18.83
CA ALA A 240 -12.98 -16.54 -18.05
C ALA A 240 -12.75 -15.06 -17.76
N THR A 241 -11.97 -14.79 -16.71
CA THR A 241 -11.47 -13.47 -16.36
C THR A 241 -9.98 -13.54 -16.11
N SER A 242 -9.24 -12.48 -16.45
CA SER A 242 -7.87 -12.28 -16.02
C SER A 242 -7.68 -10.87 -15.48
N SER A 243 -7.05 -10.74 -14.31
CA SER A 243 -6.80 -9.46 -13.65
C SER A 243 -5.31 -9.17 -13.60
N TYR A 244 -4.96 -7.92 -13.86
CA TYR A 244 -3.59 -7.40 -13.89
C TYR A 244 -3.45 -6.13 -13.08
N ILE A 245 -2.35 -6.00 -12.35
CA ILE A 245 -1.83 -4.70 -11.93
C ILE A 245 -0.91 -4.17 -13.04
N VAL A 246 -1.08 -2.91 -13.40
CA VAL A 246 -0.21 -2.22 -14.35
C VAL A 246 0.41 -1.02 -13.66
N ARG A 247 1.73 -0.93 -13.70
CA ARG A 247 2.48 0.15 -13.07
C ARG A 247 3.54 0.71 -13.99
N ASP A 248 3.77 1.99 -13.90
CA ASP A 248 4.89 2.68 -14.55
C ASP A 248 5.16 4.01 -13.86
N HIS A 249 6.43 4.40 -13.74
CA HIS A 249 6.78 5.68 -13.15
C HIS A 249 6.45 6.85 -14.08
N MET A 250 6.64 6.67 -15.38
CA MET A 250 6.43 7.72 -16.38
C MET A 250 5.00 7.71 -16.91
N GLU A 251 4.32 8.85 -16.88
CA GLU A 251 2.97 9.04 -17.40
C GLU A 251 2.83 8.56 -18.85
N CYS A 252 3.75 8.95 -19.73
CA CYS A 252 3.68 8.56 -21.15
C CYS A 252 3.81 7.05 -21.36
N SER A 253 4.66 6.38 -20.59
CA SER A 253 4.83 4.92 -20.65
C SER A 253 3.62 4.19 -20.06
N PHE A 254 3.04 4.73 -18.98
CA PHE A 254 1.83 4.21 -18.38
C PHE A 254 0.65 4.26 -19.35
N GLU A 255 0.45 5.39 -20.04
CA GLU A 255 -0.58 5.50 -21.07
C GLU A 255 -0.33 4.56 -22.26
N ALA A 256 0.93 4.36 -22.67
CA ALA A 256 1.29 3.38 -23.69
C ALA A 256 0.94 1.95 -23.26
N ARG A 257 1.12 1.60 -21.98
CA ARG A 257 0.74 0.30 -21.41
C ARG A 257 -0.77 0.10 -21.50
N LYS A 258 -1.56 1.08 -21.09
CA LYS A 258 -3.04 1.03 -21.21
C LYS A 258 -3.47 0.93 -22.67
N ALA A 259 -2.79 1.62 -23.58
CA ALA A 259 -3.07 1.52 -25.02
C ALA A 259 -2.78 0.11 -25.56
N THR A 260 -1.74 -0.56 -25.07
CA THR A 260 -1.42 -1.95 -25.42
C THR A 260 -2.55 -2.90 -25.01
N LEU A 261 -3.08 -2.76 -23.78
CA LEU A 261 -4.21 -3.56 -23.31
C LEU A 261 -5.46 -3.36 -24.19
N ARG A 262 -5.79 -2.11 -24.50
CA ARG A 262 -6.91 -1.79 -25.41
C ARG A 262 -6.69 -2.35 -26.82
N HIS A 263 -5.44 -2.36 -27.28
CA HIS A 263 -5.11 -2.96 -28.57
C HIS A 263 -5.31 -4.48 -28.55
N ILE A 264 -4.94 -5.16 -27.48
CA ILE A 264 -5.18 -6.60 -27.31
C ILE A 264 -6.67 -6.89 -27.33
N GLU A 265 -7.50 -6.17 -26.57
CA GLU A 265 -8.95 -6.29 -26.63
C GLU A 265 -9.49 -6.17 -28.07
N LYS A 266 -9.04 -5.15 -28.78
CA LYS A 266 -9.44 -4.92 -30.17
C LYS A 266 -9.06 -6.09 -31.07
N VAL A 267 -7.80 -6.53 -31.05
CA VAL A 267 -7.30 -7.63 -31.88
C VAL A 267 -8.04 -8.93 -31.56
N MET A 268 -8.24 -9.24 -30.30
CA MET A 268 -8.99 -10.43 -29.88
C MET A 268 -10.43 -10.42 -30.39
N ASN A 269 -11.10 -9.27 -30.35
CA ASN A 269 -12.46 -9.12 -30.91
C ASN A 269 -12.49 -9.18 -32.43
N GLU A 270 -11.43 -8.75 -33.12
CA GLU A 270 -11.32 -8.91 -34.56
C GLU A 270 -11.14 -10.37 -34.98
N LEU A 271 -10.37 -11.16 -34.19
CA LEU A 271 -10.09 -12.57 -34.45
C LEU A 271 -11.26 -13.49 -34.06
N TRP A 272 -11.87 -13.25 -32.93
CA TRP A 272 -12.84 -14.18 -32.31
C TRP A 272 -14.29 -13.70 -32.36
N GLY A 273 -14.53 -12.49 -32.86
CA GLY A 273 -15.85 -11.88 -32.95
C GLY A 273 -16.09 -10.78 -31.93
N ALA A 274 -16.85 -9.78 -32.30
CA ALA A 274 -17.17 -8.62 -31.49
C ALA A 274 -17.85 -9.02 -30.17
N GLY A 275 -17.34 -8.50 -29.03
CA GLY A 275 -17.86 -8.76 -27.68
C GLY A 275 -17.38 -10.08 -27.06
N THR A 276 -16.46 -10.79 -27.71
CA THR A 276 -15.79 -11.97 -27.13
C THR A 276 -14.88 -11.58 -25.98
N VAL A 277 -14.25 -10.42 -26.06
CA VAL A 277 -13.37 -9.88 -25.03
C VAL A 277 -13.82 -8.50 -24.63
N THR A 278 -13.87 -8.22 -23.33
CA THR A 278 -14.15 -6.90 -22.77
C THR A 278 -13.05 -6.54 -21.78
N LEU A 279 -12.50 -5.34 -21.90
CA LEU A 279 -11.47 -4.80 -20.99
C LEU A 279 -12.07 -3.69 -20.13
N THR A 280 -11.85 -3.80 -18.83
CA THR A 280 -12.07 -2.70 -17.87
C THR A 280 -10.72 -2.26 -17.32
N ILE A 281 -10.47 -0.95 -17.28
CA ILE A 281 -9.27 -0.35 -16.67
C ILE A 281 -9.75 0.61 -15.60
N GLU A 282 -9.36 0.36 -14.36
CA GLU A 282 -9.64 1.21 -13.19
C GLU A 282 -8.34 1.87 -12.72
N GLU A 283 -8.29 3.19 -12.80
CA GLU A 283 -7.15 3.95 -12.32
C GLU A 283 -7.15 4.00 -10.79
N GLU A 284 -5.99 3.74 -10.17
CA GLU A 284 -5.84 3.73 -8.73
C GLU A 284 -5.20 5.05 -8.26
N TYR A 285 -3.98 5.33 -8.69
CA TYR A 285 -3.25 6.54 -8.31
C TYR A 285 -2.23 6.95 -9.36
N ARG A 286 -1.76 8.18 -9.25
CA ARG A 286 -0.71 8.76 -10.08
C ARG A 286 0.59 8.95 -9.30
N ASN A 287 1.71 8.97 -10.02
CA ASN A 287 3.01 9.30 -9.42
C ASN A 287 2.95 10.66 -8.73
N MET A 288 3.51 10.76 -7.52
CA MET A 288 3.58 12.01 -6.75
C MET A 288 4.56 13.02 -7.34
N GLU A 289 5.50 12.59 -8.18
CA GLU A 289 6.38 13.49 -8.91
C GLU A 289 5.58 14.29 -9.94
N SER A 290 5.49 15.60 -9.70
CA SER A 290 4.76 16.55 -10.56
C SER A 290 5.73 17.34 -11.47
#